data_6a7e112d7250540b944c8796dd906043
#
_entry.id   6a7e112d7250540b944c8796dd906043
#
_cell.length_a   1.000
_cell.length_b   1.000
_cell.length_c   1.000
_cell.angle_alpha   90.00
_cell.angle_beta   90.00
_cell.angle_gamma   90.00
#
_symmetry.space_group_name_H-M   'P 1'
#
loop_
_entity.id
_entity.type
_entity.pdbx_description
1 polymer ?
#
loop_
_entity_poly.entity_id
_entity_poly.type
_entity_poly.pdbx_seq_one_letter_code
_entity_poly.pdbx_strand_id
1 'polypeptide(L)'
;VLQNKQVNQFIDEGVDLLIVSPNQLSAISKSVERAYDKGIPVILYDRKTNSDKYTAFIGCDNYTIGKSMGTFIAQQLQGKGRIVEISGLEGSSPALERHRGFMEAIKPYPGLQGVASEGGNWKEEGGIRAMKRILKQTQDFDYVFAHNDCLAWGAYVAARQMRVKRNYKYTGVDGLATEGGGLELVRDGIFEASYLYPTKGDEVIALAMKILKHQPYERDNYLSTSIITQANAALTLMEARDAERQAHNLKTLHKQVNQYLSDYNSQKVMLIGLCLFLLVCLAAAALIFRGYLIKVKLNETLAKTNGELKRLNVELGEKNEELKRLNEEVL
;
A
#
# COMPACT_ATOMS: atom_id res chain seq x y z
N VAL A 1 11.92 -16.30 14.06
CA VAL A 1 11.76 -17.58 13.32
C VAL A 1 10.89 -17.39 12.08
N LEU A 2 9.66 -16.82 12.18
CA LEU A 2 8.74 -16.70 11.04
C LEU A 2 9.31 -15.80 9.93
N GLN A 3 9.79 -14.59 10.27
CA GLN A 3 10.34 -13.65 9.28
C GLN A 3 11.53 -14.25 8.50
N ASN A 4 12.40 -15.03 9.14
CA ASN A 4 13.47 -15.75 8.46
C ASN A 4 12.94 -16.75 7.42
N LYS A 5 11.87 -17.49 7.73
CA LYS A 5 11.26 -18.42 6.78
C LYS A 5 10.70 -17.66 5.57
N GLN A 6 9.98 -16.57 5.81
CA GLN A 6 9.40 -15.74 4.75
C GLN A 6 10.46 -15.14 3.83
N VAL A 7 11.54 -14.55 4.39
CA VAL A 7 12.62 -13.99 3.59
C VAL A 7 13.32 -15.09 2.77
N ASN A 8 13.61 -16.26 3.37
CA ASN A 8 14.21 -17.36 2.65
C ASN A 8 13.31 -17.91 1.54
N GLN A 9 12.00 -17.97 1.76
CA GLN A 9 11.03 -18.35 0.74
C GLN A 9 11.08 -17.40 -0.46
N PHE A 10 11.04 -16.09 -0.26
CA PHE A 10 11.15 -15.10 -1.35
C PHE A 10 12.48 -15.20 -2.11
N ILE A 11 13.57 -15.48 -1.38
CA ILE A 11 14.89 -15.72 -2.02
C ILE A 11 14.84 -16.95 -2.94
N ASP A 12 14.17 -18.01 -2.52
CA ASP A 12 14.06 -19.25 -3.29
C ASP A 12 13.06 -19.12 -4.45
N GLU A 13 12.06 -18.28 -4.34
CA GLU A 13 11.14 -17.87 -5.41
C GLU A 13 11.78 -16.94 -6.45
N GLY A 14 12.95 -16.36 -6.15
CA GLY A 14 13.70 -15.53 -7.10
C GLY A 14 13.09 -14.15 -7.33
N VAL A 15 12.66 -13.47 -6.25
CA VAL A 15 12.13 -12.09 -6.35
C VAL A 15 13.21 -11.11 -6.81
N ASP A 16 12.80 -10.06 -7.51
CA ASP A 16 13.71 -9.05 -8.09
C ASP A 16 14.29 -8.09 -7.04
N LEU A 17 13.62 -7.90 -5.89
CA LEU A 17 14.03 -7.03 -4.80
C LEU A 17 13.28 -7.40 -3.50
N LEU A 18 13.94 -7.25 -2.36
CA LEU A 18 13.33 -7.42 -1.04
C LEU A 18 13.26 -6.10 -0.29
N ILE A 19 12.08 -5.79 0.29
CA ILE A 19 11.92 -4.73 1.29
C ILE A 19 11.66 -5.42 2.63
N VAL A 20 12.54 -5.19 3.60
CA VAL A 20 12.51 -5.89 4.88
C VAL A 20 12.52 -4.88 6.02
N SER A 21 11.54 -4.96 6.93
CA SER A 21 11.59 -4.30 8.23
C SER A 21 11.98 -5.33 9.29
N PRO A 22 13.25 -5.37 9.72
CA PRO A 22 13.73 -6.38 10.66
C PRO A 22 13.02 -6.31 12.00
N ASN A 23 12.47 -7.42 12.49
CA ASN A 23 11.84 -7.43 13.80
C ASN A 23 12.87 -7.24 14.93
N GLN A 24 14.01 -7.90 14.81
CA GLN A 24 15.16 -7.79 15.72
C GLN A 24 16.46 -7.65 14.94
N LEU A 25 17.46 -6.98 15.54
CA LEU A 25 18.70 -6.60 14.88
C LEU A 25 19.48 -7.80 14.31
N SER A 26 19.65 -8.87 15.12
CA SER A 26 20.47 -10.03 14.75
C SER A 26 19.68 -11.21 14.18
N ALA A 27 18.41 -11.35 14.54
CA ALA A 27 17.64 -12.55 14.27
C ALA A 27 17.43 -12.83 12.78
N ILE A 28 17.43 -11.80 11.93
CA ILE A 28 17.18 -11.91 10.49
C ILE A 28 18.42 -11.68 9.64
N SER A 29 19.54 -11.23 10.22
CA SER A 29 20.74 -10.81 9.46
C SER A 29 21.22 -11.86 8.47
N LYS A 30 21.31 -13.14 8.88
CA LYS A 30 21.74 -14.21 7.99
C LYS A 30 20.86 -14.39 6.76
N SER A 31 19.56 -14.20 6.87
CA SER A 31 18.64 -14.28 5.72
C SER A 31 18.79 -13.07 4.82
N VAL A 32 19.01 -11.88 5.38
CA VAL A 32 19.30 -10.65 4.61
C VAL A 32 20.64 -10.78 3.88
N GLU A 33 21.67 -11.24 4.55
CA GLU A 33 23.01 -11.52 3.94
C GLU A 33 22.91 -12.52 2.79
N ARG A 34 22.14 -13.60 2.97
CA ARG A 34 21.91 -14.60 1.92
C ARG A 34 21.25 -13.99 0.68
N ALA A 35 20.27 -13.09 0.85
CA ALA A 35 19.65 -12.40 -0.28
C ALA A 35 20.67 -11.52 -1.00
N TYR A 36 21.40 -10.69 -0.25
CA TYR A 36 22.44 -9.81 -0.77
C TYR A 36 23.54 -10.57 -1.53
N ASP A 37 24.05 -11.67 -0.96
CA ASP A 37 25.09 -12.50 -1.56
C ASP A 37 24.60 -13.23 -2.84
N LYS A 38 23.30 -13.45 -2.98
CA LYS A 38 22.68 -13.95 -4.22
C LYS A 38 22.43 -12.86 -5.28
N GLY A 39 22.77 -11.60 -4.98
CA GLY A 39 22.55 -10.48 -5.89
C GLY A 39 21.12 -9.94 -5.89
N ILE A 40 20.26 -10.36 -4.95
CA ILE A 40 18.91 -9.80 -4.77
C ILE A 40 19.06 -8.49 -3.98
N PRO A 41 18.69 -7.34 -4.52
CA PRO A 41 18.73 -6.08 -3.80
C PRO A 41 17.85 -6.12 -2.54
N VAL A 42 18.40 -5.65 -1.41
CA VAL A 42 17.67 -5.60 -0.13
C VAL A 42 17.57 -4.18 0.36
N ILE A 43 16.36 -3.67 0.53
CA ILE A 43 16.06 -2.42 1.23
C ILE A 43 15.69 -2.76 2.66
N LEU A 44 16.46 -2.26 3.62
CA LEU A 44 16.08 -2.26 5.02
C LEU A 44 15.17 -1.04 5.27
N TYR A 45 13.98 -1.29 5.78
CA TYR A 45 12.97 -0.27 6.04
C TYR A 45 12.71 -0.12 7.54
N ASP A 46 12.71 1.13 8.04
CA ASP A 46 12.41 1.48 9.43
C ASP A 46 13.45 0.97 10.43
N ARG A 47 13.91 -0.27 10.28
CA ARG A 47 14.80 -0.97 11.21
C ARG A 47 16.03 -1.52 10.48
N LYS A 48 17.12 -1.64 11.23
CA LYS A 48 18.40 -2.15 10.73
C LYS A 48 18.66 -3.57 11.18
N THR A 49 19.60 -4.23 10.52
CA THR A 49 20.27 -5.44 10.97
C THR A 49 21.64 -5.10 11.56
N ASN A 50 22.31 -6.08 12.17
CA ASN A 50 23.71 -5.95 12.62
C ASN A 50 24.71 -6.30 11.50
N SER A 51 24.28 -6.30 10.24
CA SER A 51 25.09 -6.59 9.06
C SER A 51 25.09 -5.40 8.12
N ASP A 52 26.24 -5.19 7.45
CA ASP A 52 26.38 -4.17 6.40
C ASP A 52 26.00 -4.67 5.02
N LYS A 53 25.56 -5.93 4.89
CA LYS A 53 25.13 -6.54 3.63
C LYS A 53 23.67 -6.21 3.34
N TYR A 54 23.43 -4.99 2.88
CA TYR A 54 22.14 -4.50 2.35
C TYR A 54 22.39 -3.48 1.24
N THR A 55 21.44 -3.34 0.34
CA THR A 55 21.54 -2.45 -0.81
C THR A 55 21.25 -1.00 -0.41
N ALA A 56 20.16 -0.78 0.33
CA ALA A 56 19.81 0.54 0.86
C ALA A 56 19.04 0.43 2.18
N PHE A 57 19.11 1.49 2.97
CA PHE A 57 18.28 1.71 4.16
C PHE A 57 17.41 2.95 3.96
N ILE A 58 16.18 2.90 4.44
CA ILE A 58 15.31 4.06 4.55
C ILE A 58 14.53 4.01 5.86
N GLY A 59 14.61 5.07 6.66
CA GLY A 59 13.98 5.17 7.97
C GLY A 59 14.46 6.37 8.76
N CYS A 60 14.12 6.45 10.04
CA CYS A 60 14.52 7.56 10.90
C CYS A 60 15.82 7.25 11.65
N ASP A 61 16.55 8.31 12.03
CA ASP A 61 17.72 8.20 12.91
C ASP A 61 17.28 8.07 14.38
N ASN A 62 17.11 6.83 14.81
CA ASN A 62 16.63 6.51 16.15
C ASN A 62 17.60 6.91 17.26
N TYR A 63 18.90 6.96 16.96
CA TYR A 63 19.89 7.47 17.92
C TYR A 63 19.69 8.97 18.16
N THR A 64 19.54 9.76 17.09
CA THR A 64 19.28 11.22 17.18
C THR A 64 17.95 11.49 17.89
N ILE A 65 16.91 10.67 17.65
CA ILE A 65 15.62 10.77 18.34
C ILE A 65 15.81 10.57 19.85
N GLY A 66 16.46 9.50 20.26
CA GLY A 66 16.74 9.23 21.67
C GLY A 66 17.55 10.34 22.33
N LYS A 67 18.58 10.83 21.64
CA LYS A 67 19.44 11.93 22.11
C LYS A 67 18.65 13.24 22.27
N SER A 68 17.81 13.58 21.29
CA SER A 68 16.97 14.78 21.33
C SER A 68 15.96 14.71 22.49
N MET A 69 15.31 13.56 22.70
CA MET A 69 14.38 13.38 23.80
C MET A 69 15.10 13.45 25.16
N GLY A 70 16.27 12.82 25.29
CA GLY A 70 17.06 12.92 26.49
C GLY A 70 17.51 14.36 26.81
N THR A 71 17.90 15.12 25.79
CA THR A 71 18.25 16.55 25.91
C THR A 71 17.02 17.37 26.34
N PHE A 72 15.86 17.12 25.72
CA PHE A 72 14.60 17.77 26.11
C PHE A 72 14.26 17.51 27.57
N ILE A 73 14.30 16.24 28.01
CA ILE A 73 14.00 15.85 29.40
C ILE A 73 15.01 16.49 30.36
N ALA A 74 16.29 16.51 30.00
CA ALA A 74 17.33 17.15 30.83
C ALA A 74 17.06 18.65 31.02
N GLN A 75 16.63 19.35 29.96
CA GLN A 75 16.26 20.76 30.04
C GLN A 75 14.99 20.96 30.90
N GLN A 76 13.95 20.13 30.72
CA GLN A 76 12.72 20.19 31.52
C GLN A 76 12.99 19.96 33.02
N LEU A 77 13.91 19.11 33.35
CA LEU A 77 14.32 18.79 34.72
C LEU A 77 15.47 19.68 35.24
N GLN A 78 15.93 20.66 34.44
CA GLN A 78 17.05 21.55 34.78
C GLN A 78 18.31 20.79 35.25
N GLY A 79 18.54 19.64 34.61
CA GLY A 79 19.71 18.79 34.89
C GLY A 79 19.64 17.98 36.19
N LYS A 80 18.48 17.91 36.90
CA LYS A 80 18.34 17.19 38.15
C LYS A 80 16.98 16.52 38.26
N GLY A 81 16.96 15.19 38.48
CA GLY A 81 15.72 14.44 38.62
C GLY A 81 15.91 12.95 38.37
N ARG A 82 14.83 12.20 38.48
CA ARG A 82 14.80 10.74 38.36
C ARG A 82 13.90 10.35 37.16
N ILE A 83 14.44 9.53 36.30
CA ILE A 83 13.80 9.16 35.04
C ILE A 83 13.64 7.65 34.98
N VAL A 84 12.49 7.18 34.56
CA VAL A 84 12.25 5.77 34.21
C VAL A 84 12.11 5.66 32.67
N GLU A 85 12.59 4.56 32.13
CA GLU A 85 12.55 4.26 30.72
C GLU A 85 11.62 3.09 30.43
N ILE A 86 10.75 3.21 29.43
CA ILE A 86 9.95 2.11 28.90
C ILE A 86 10.36 1.88 27.45
N SER A 87 11.17 0.84 27.25
CA SER A 87 11.77 0.53 25.96
C SER A 87 10.83 -0.23 25.04
N GLY A 88 11.12 -0.16 23.73
CA GLY A 88 10.43 -0.93 22.70
C GLY A 88 10.70 -2.44 22.78
N LEU A 89 10.62 -3.12 21.63
CA LEU A 89 10.94 -4.54 21.53
C LEU A 89 12.44 -4.76 21.79
N GLU A 90 12.75 -5.60 22.73
CA GLU A 90 14.12 -5.98 23.05
C GLU A 90 14.85 -6.53 21.81
N GLY A 91 16.08 -6.08 21.59
CA GLY A 91 16.90 -6.47 20.44
C GLY A 91 16.49 -5.86 19.11
N SER A 92 15.51 -4.96 19.04
CA SER A 92 15.22 -4.19 17.84
C SER A 92 16.14 -2.97 17.73
N SER A 93 16.55 -2.61 16.51
CA SER A 93 17.45 -1.46 16.31
C SER A 93 16.89 -0.14 16.83
N PRO A 94 15.58 0.21 16.66
CA PRO A 94 15.07 1.46 17.23
C PRO A 94 15.13 1.51 18.76
N ALA A 95 14.85 0.39 19.43
CA ALA A 95 14.90 0.38 20.89
C ALA A 95 16.35 0.56 21.41
N LEU A 96 17.31 -0.12 20.80
CA LEU A 96 18.72 -0.02 21.16
C LEU A 96 19.29 1.38 20.87
N GLU A 97 18.96 1.94 19.70
CA GLU A 97 19.45 3.26 19.29
C GLU A 97 18.83 4.39 20.12
N ARG A 98 17.51 4.36 20.38
CA ARG A 98 16.83 5.35 21.27
C ARG A 98 17.40 5.30 22.69
N HIS A 99 17.58 4.11 23.24
CA HIS A 99 18.23 3.95 24.56
C HIS A 99 19.64 4.55 24.58
N ARG A 100 20.49 4.19 23.59
CA ARG A 100 21.87 4.70 23.51
C ARG A 100 21.90 6.22 23.39
N GLY A 101 21.08 6.81 22.52
CA GLY A 101 20.99 8.26 22.35
C GLY A 101 20.52 8.97 23.62
N PHE A 102 19.48 8.42 24.28
CA PHE A 102 18.97 8.94 25.55
C PHE A 102 20.03 8.92 26.65
N MET A 103 20.70 7.80 26.85
CA MET A 103 21.75 7.67 27.88
C MET A 103 22.94 8.62 27.61
N GLU A 104 23.32 8.83 26.36
CA GLU A 104 24.36 9.80 26.00
C GLU A 104 23.92 11.24 26.29
N ALA A 105 22.66 11.57 26.05
CA ALA A 105 22.14 12.93 26.29
C ALA A 105 22.09 13.29 27.78
N ILE A 106 21.76 12.33 28.66
CA ILE A 106 21.67 12.59 30.11
C ILE A 106 23.03 12.47 30.83
N LYS A 107 24.02 11.80 30.24
CA LYS A 107 25.34 11.57 30.83
C LYS A 107 26.05 12.85 31.31
N PRO A 108 25.98 14.01 30.62
CA PRO A 108 26.59 15.25 31.09
C PRO A 108 25.97 15.87 32.34
N TYR A 109 24.81 15.34 32.78
CA TYR A 109 24.06 15.88 33.92
C TYR A 109 24.11 14.94 35.11
N PRO A 110 25.06 15.06 36.06
CA PRO A 110 25.23 14.14 37.19
C PRO A 110 24.05 14.15 38.14
N GLY A 111 23.19 15.17 38.11
CA GLY A 111 21.95 15.24 38.86
C GLY A 111 20.78 14.44 38.28
N LEU A 112 20.91 13.94 37.03
CA LEU A 112 19.91 13.08 36.42
C LEU A 112 20.24 11.61 36.65
N GLN A 113 19.22 10.84 37.01
CA GLN A 113 19.36 9.41 37.30
C GLN A 113 18.30 8.61 36.55
N GLY A 114 18.73 7.65 35.74
CA GLY A 114 17.88 6.57 35.24
C GLY A 114 17.66 5.54 36.37
N VAL A 115 16.47 5.47 36.93
CA VAL A 115 16.21 4.68 38.13
C VAL A 115 15.55 3.32 37.85
N ALA A 116 14.92 3.14 36.72
CA ALA A 116 14.37 1.86 36.27
C ALA A 116 14.21 1.86 34.73
N SER A 117 14.35 0.68 34.13
CA SER A 117 14.06 0.46 32.71
C SER A 117 13.32 -0.86 32.52
N GLU A 118 12.24 -0.85 31.76
CA GLU A 118 11.40 -2.01 31.51
C GLU A 118 10.99 -2.09 30.02
N GLY A 119 10.94 -3.32 29.46
CA GLY A 119 10.50 -3.56 28.09
C GLY A 119 8.98 -3.55 27.94
N GLY A 120 8.46 -2.81 26.95
CA GLY A 120 7.02 -2.70 26.68
C GLY A 120 6.57 -3.25 25.31
N ASN A 121 7.52 -3.66 24.46
CA ASN A 121 7.22 -4.33 23.18
C ASN A 121 6.32 -3.53 22.24
N TRP A 122 6.47 -2.20 22.17
CA TRP A 122 5.80 -1.23 21.29
C TRP A 122 4.27 -1.08 21.49
N LYS A 123 3.64 -1.83 22.40
CA LYS A 123 2.19 -1.88 22.56
C LYS A 123 1.74 -1.22 23.87
N GLU A 124 0.53 -0.67 23.87
CA GLU A 124 -0.08 -0.07 25.06
C GLU A 124 -0.12 -1.03 26.24
N GLU A 125 -0.56 -2.27 26.03
CA GLU A 125 -0.60 -3.28 27.12
C GLU A 125 0.79 -3.60 27.65
N GLY A 126 1.82 -3.48 26.78
CA GLY A 126 3.22 -3.58 27.18
C GLY A 126 3.64 -2.42 28.07
N GLY A 127 3.28 -1.20 27.70
CA GLY A 127 3.47 0.00 28.51
C GLY A 127 2.79 -0.09 29.88
N ILE A 128 1.53 -0.56 29.92
CA ILE A 128 0.80 -0.82 31.16
C ILE A 128 1.55 -1.82 32.05
N ARG A 129 2.00 -2.95 31.49
CA ARG A 129 2.73 -3.96 32.26
C ARG A 129 4.08 -3.45 32.79
N ALA A 130 4.83 -2.77 31.91
CA ALA A 130 6.13 -2.18 32.25
C ALA A 130 5.99 -1.17 33.39
N MET A 131 5.08 -0.22 33.26
CA MET A 131 4.84 0.79 34.28
C MET A 131 4.36 0.18 35.61
N LYS A 132 3.48 -0.82 35.60
CA LYS A 132 3.06 -1.53 36.81
C LYS A 132 4.24 -2.23 37.52
N ARG A 133 5.22 -2.75 36.77
CA ARG A 133 6.45 -3.31 37.35
C ARG A 133 7.32 -2.21 37.96
N ILE A 134 7.53 -1.12 37.26
CA ILE A 134 8.28 0.04 37.75
C ILE A 134 7.66 0.57 39.06
N LEU A 135 6.33 0.80 39.06
CA LEU A 135 5.62 1.35 40.23
C LEU A 135 5.65 0.43 41.47
N LYS A 136 5.84 -0.87 41.28
CA LYS A 136 6.08 -1.83 42.38
C LYS A 136 7.50 -1.74 42.94
N GLN A 137 8.48 -1.33 42.12
CA GLN A 137 9.88 -1.19 42.53
C GLN A 137 10.14 0.19 43.14
N THR A 138 9.63 1.24 42.49
CA THR A 138 9.78 2.62 42.91
C THR A 138 8.66 3.49 42.42
N GLN A 139 8.24 4.45 43.23
CA GLN A 139 7.36 5.55 42.82
C GLN A 139 8.08 6.90 42.87
N ASP A 140 9.35 6.90 43.25
CA ASP A 140 10.15 8.09 43.36
C ASP A 140 10.92 8.36 42.07
N PHE A 141 10.20 8.93 41.08
CA PHE A 141 10.74 9.45 39.83
C PHE A 141 9.87 10.62 39.34
N ASP A 142 10.38 11.38 38.41
CA ASP A 142 9.77 12.62 37.93
C ASP A 142 9.25 12.45 36.48
N TYR A 143 9.91 11.60 35.71
CA TYR A 143 9.72 11.55 34.26
C TYR A 143 9.69 10.09 33.73
N VAL A 144 8.86 9.87 32.72
CA VAL A 144 8.77 8.62 31.95
C VAL A 144 9.20 8.91 30.53
N PHE A 145 10.34 8.37 30.12
CA PHE A 145 10.75 8.30 28.73
C PHE A 145 10.26 6.98 28.14
N ALA A 146 9.27 7.02 27.30
CA ALA A 146 8.78 5.85 26.56
C ALA A 146 9.25 5.89 25.12
N HIS A 147 9.63 4.73 24.59
CA HIS A 147 10.17 4.65 23.22
C HIS A 147 9.14 4.86 22.12
N ASN A 148 7.83 4.82 22.44
CA ASN A 148 6.78 5.31 21.54
C ASN A 148 5.55 5.80 22.31
N ASP A 149 4.61 6.42 21.59
CA ASP A 149 3.40 7.02 22.16
C ASP A 149 2.48 5.98 22.80
N CYS A 150 2.36 4.77 22.21
CA CYS A 150 1.57 3.69 22.80
C CYS A 150 2.11 3.25 24.17
N LEU A 151 3.42 3.17 24.32
CA LEU A 151 4.07 2.83 25.60
C LEU A 151 3.87 3.96 26.62
N ALA A 152 4.02 5.22 26.21
CA ALA A 152 3.80 6.39 27.06
C ALA A 152 2.35 6.44 27.56
N TRP A 153 1.39 6.22 26.65
CA TRP A 153 -0.02 6.15 27.00
C TRP A 153 -0.33 5.00 27.96
N GLY A 154 0.20 3.80 27.69
CA GLY A 154 0.08 2.67 28.60
C GLY A 154 0.64 2.95 29.99
N ALA A 155 1.76 3.67 30.08
CA ALA A 155 2.35 4.10 31.35
C ALA A 155 1.43 5.08 32.09
N TYR A 156 0.89 6.07 31.39
CA TYR A 156 -0.06 7.02 31.95
C TYR A 156 -1.31 6.30 32.50
N VAL A 157 -1.91 5.40 31.71
CA VAL A 157 -3.08 4.60 32.11
C VAL A 157 -2.77 3.75 33.35
N ALA A 158 -1.60 3.10 33.40
CA ALA A 158 -1.21 2.28 34.53
C ALA A 158 -1.07 3.09 35.82
N ALA A 159 -0.45 4.27 35.77
CA ALA A 159 -0.33 5.16 36.94
C ALA A 159 -1.71 5.58 37.46
N ARG A 160 -2.66 5.90 36.56
CA ARG A 160 -4.05 6.22 36.89
C ARG A 160 -4.80 5.04 37.51
N GLN A 161 -4.68 3.85 36.94
CA GLN A 161 -5.29 2.61 37.45
C GLN A 161 -4.78 2.27 38.87
N MET A 162 -3.49 2.48 39.13
CA MET A 162 -2.88 2.23 40.46
C MET A 162 -3.10 3.37 41.45
N ARG A 163 -3.83 4.42 41.04
CA ARG A 163 -4.18 5.60 41.88
C ARG A 163 -2.94 6.26 42.50
N VAL A 164 -1.84 6.31 41.72
CA VAL A 164 -0.64 7.00 42.14
C VAL A 164 -0.91 8.48 42.31
N LYS A 165 -0.53 9.05 43.48
CA LYS A 165 -0.78 10.46 43.79
C LYS A 165 0.21 11.42 43.10
N ARG A 166 1.42 10.94 42.79
CA ARG A 166 2.46 11.72 42.13
C ARG A 166 2.10 11.95 40.66
N ASN A 167 2.25 13.17 40.20
CA ASN A 167 2.05 13.51 38.80
C ASN A 167 3.37 13.35 38.06
N TYR A 168 3.46 12.30 37.23
CA TYR A 168 4.63 12.05 36.37
C TYR A 168 4.49 12.79 35.06
N LYS A 169 5.62 13.18 34.48
CA LYS A 169 5.72 13.70 33.12
C LYS A 169 5.98 12.56 32.15
N TYR A 170 5.43 12.64 30.96
CA TYR A 170 5.53 11.57 29.95
C TYR A 170 6.03 12.13 28.62
N THR A 171 6.91 11.39 27.96
CA THR A 171 7.25 11.60 26.56
C THR A 171 7.13 10.31 25.78
N GLY A 172 6.75 10.45 24.50
CA GLY A 172 6.68 9.35 23.53
C GLY A 172 7.49 9.63 22.27
N VAL A 173 7.32 8.79 21.31
CA VAL A 173 7.80 8.91 19.91
C VAL A 173 6.71 8.31 19.05
N ASP A 174 6.55 8.75 17.85
CA ASP A 174 5.71 8.46 16.71
C ASP A 174 4.96 9.72 16.26
N GLY A 175 4.44 10.54 17.18
CA GLY A 175 3.73 11.78 16.85
C GLY A 175 2.52 11.51 15.95
N LEU A 176 1.72 10.46 16.25
CA LEU A 176 0.58 10.07 15.42
C LEU A 176 -0.53 11.14 15.47
N ALA A 177 -1.09 11.48 14.30
CA ALA A 177 -2.20 12.43 14.15
C ALA A 177 -3.59 11.78 14.33
N THR A 178 -3.64 10.49 14.61
CA THR A 178 -4.90 9.75 14.85
C THR A 178 -5.58 10.22 16.13
N GLU A 179 -6.88 9.95 16.27
CA GLU A 179 -7.61 10.17 17.51
C GLU A 179 -6.94 9.45 18.67
N GLY A 180 -6.69 10.18 19.77
CA GLY A 180 -5.91 9.69 20.91
C GLY A 180 -4.43 9.45 20.63
N GLY A 181 -3.91 9.89 19.49
CA GLY A 181 -2.50 9.77 19.10
C GLY A 181 -1.60 10.80 19.78
N GLY A 182 -0.29 10.62 19.64
CA GLY A 182 0.73 11.43 20.32
C GLY A 182 0.58 12.93 20.13
N LEU A 183 0.20 13.39 18.94
CA LEU A 183 -0.02 14.83 18.68
C LEU A 183 -1.17 15.41 19.53
N GLU A 184 -2.28 14.68 19.68
CA GLU A 184 -3.38 15.11 20.54
C GLU A 184 -2.97 15.08 22.01
N LEU A 185 -2.28 14.01 22.44
CA LEU A 185 -1.83 13.87 23.83
C LEU A 185 -0.85 14.96 24.24
N VAL A 186 0.02 15.41 23.33
CA VAL A 186 0.89 16.57 23.57
C VAL A 186 0.12 17.87 23.58
N ARG A 187 -0.78 18.09 22.61
CA ARG A 187 -1.64 19.28 22.56
C ARG A 187 -2.43 19.47 23.86
N ASP A 188 -2.98 18.36 24.38
CA ASP A 188 -3.86 18.37 25.55
C ASP A 188 -3.06 18.31 26.87
N GLY A 189 -1.72 18.36 26.82
CA GLY A 189 -0.84 18.42 27.98
C GLY A 189 -0.75 17.12 28.79
N ILE A 190 -1.14 15.99 28.19
CA ILE A 190 -0.95 14.65 28.81
C ILE A 190 0.49 14.20 28.63
N PHE A 191 1.07 14.44 27.45
CA PHE A 191 2.49 14.29 27.21
C PHE A 191 3.18 15.66 27.17
N GLU A 192 4.40 15.72 27.70
CA GLU A 192 5.25 16.91 27.60
C GLU A 192 5.81 17.08 26.17
N ALA A 193 6.10 15.96 25.53
CA ALA A 193 6.55 15.91 24.13
C ALA A 193 6.33 14.54 23.49
N SER A 194 6.30 14.54 22.17
CA SER A 194 6.51 13.35 21.34
C SER A 194 7.53 13.69 20.24
N TYR A 195 7.84 12.74 19.39
CA TYR A 195 8.77 12.94 18.28
C TYR A 195 8.12 12.45 16.98
N LEU A 196 8.04 13.33 15.97
CA LEU A 196 7.44 12.96 14.69
C LEU A 196 8.26 11.87 14.02
N TYR A 197 7.62 10.76 13.72
CA TYR A 197 8.24 9.58 13.10
C TYR A 197 7.47 9.18 11.84
N PRO A 198 7.81 9.74 10.67
CA PRO A 198 7.10 9.45 9.42
C PRO A 198 7.43 8.04 8.90
N THR A 199 6.43 7.37 8.32
CA THR A 199 6.62 6.04 7.71
C THR A 199 6.98 6.11 6.23
N LYS A 200 6.50 7.12 5.48
CA LYS A 200 6.88 7.43 4.08
C LYS A 200 6.99 6.21 3.16
N GLY A 201 5.96 5.38 3.14
CA GLY A 201 5.92 4.18 2.28
C GLY A 201 6.07 4.47 0.78
N ASP A 202 5.64 5.63 0.32
CA ASP A 202 5.82 6.15 -1.04
C ASP A 202 7.30 6.35 -1.40
N GLU A 203 8.11 6.89 -0.48
CA GLU A 203 9.56 7.06 -0.66
C GLU A 203 10.28 5.70 -0.70
N VAL A 204 9.82 4.71 0.07
CA VAL A 204 10.33 3.33 0.03
C VAL A 204 10.13 2.70 -1.35
N ILE A 205 8.92 2.85 -1.92
CA ILE A 205 8.62 2.34 -3.26
C ILE A 205 9.40 3.10 -4.33
N ALA A 206 9.52 4.43 -4.20
CA ALA A 206 10.32 5.23 -5.11
C ALA A 206 11.81 4.80 -5.11
N LEU A 207 12.38 4.51 -3.93
CA LEU A 207 13.74 3.97 -3.79
C LEU A 207 13.87 2.59 -4.45
N ALA A 208 12.91 1.68 -4.22
CA ALA A 208 12.89 0.36 -4.85
C ALA A 208 12.87 0.47 -6.39
N MET A 209 12.06 1.36 -6.93
CA MET A 209 11.98 1.59 -8.38
C MET A 209 13.28 2.18 -8.96
N LYS A 210 14.00 3.04 -8.24
CA LYS A 210 15.32 3.53 -8.66
C LYS A 210 16.33 2.38 -8.74
N ILE A 211 16.37 1.53 -7.71
CA ILE A 211 17.28 0.38 -7.65
C ILE A 211 16.99 -0.59 -8.82
N LEU A 212 15.73 -0.98 -9.03
CA LEU A 212 15.34 -1.90 -10.11
C LEU A 212 15.61 -1.32 -11.51
N LYS A 213 15.57 0.01 -11.67
CA LYS A 213 15.89 0.69 -12.95
C LYS A 213 17.36 1.07 -13.07
N HIS A 214 18.22 0.64 -12.15
CA HIS A 214 19.65 0.98 -12.11
C HIS A 214 19.92 2.49 -12.14
N GLN A 215 19.03 3.27 -11.53
CA GLN A 215 19.19 4.73 -11.39
C GLN A 215 20.01 5.06 -10.13
N PRO A 216 20.69 6.21 -10.08
CA PRO A 216 21.41 6.65 -8.88
C PRO A 216 20.49 6.76 -7.66
N TYR A 217 20.99 6.29 -6.50
CA TYR A 217 20.30 6.36 -5.20
C TYR A 217 21.33 6.49 -4.07
N GLU A 218 20.89 7.04 -2.94
CA GLU A 218 21.67 7.03 -1.70
C GLU A 218 21.51 5.71 -0.97
N ARG A 219 22.60 5.21 -0.37
CA ARG A 219 22.55 3.96 0.39
C ARG A 219 21.76 4.10 1.68
N ASP A 220 21.98 5.17 2.44
CA ASP A 220 21.32 5.42 3.72
C ASP A 220 20.44 6.68 3.60
N ASN A 221 19.11 6.47 3.58
CA ASN A 221 18.12 7.51 3.42
C ASN A 221 17.43 7.77 4.77
N TYR A 222 17.80 8.87 5.41
CA TYR A 222 17.21 9.27 6.68
C TYR A 222 16.03 10.22 6.46
N LEU A 223 14.85 9.82 6.98
CA LEU A 223 13.64 10.61 6.94
C LEU A 223 13.73 11.78 7.92
N SER A 224 13.18 12.91 7.53
CA SER A 224 13.12 14.11 8.38
C SER A 224 12.22 13.89 9.59
N THR A 225 12.73 14.20 10.76
CA THR A 225 12.03 14.02 12.04
C THR A 225 12.13 15.30 12.87
N SER A 226 11.19 15.54 13.77
CA SER A 226 11.20 16.72 14.64
C SER A 226 10.51 16.43 15.98
N ILE A 227 10.94 17.16 17.01
CA ILE A 227 10.31 17.12 18.32
C ILE A 227 8.98 17.87 18.29
N ILE A 228 7.97 17.27 18.90
CA ILE A 228 6.64 17.84 19.09
C ILE A 228 6.48 18.20 20.55
N THR A 229 6.16 19.44 20.80
CA THR A 229 5.89 20.01 22.11
C THR A 229 4.53 20.73 22.07
N GLN A 230 4.00 21.21 23.18
CA GLN A 230 2.77 21.98 23.19
C GLN A 230 2.80 23.20 22.27
N ALA A 231 4.01 23.77 22.04
CA ALA A 231 4.17 24.95 21.21
C ALA A 231 3.85 24.70 19.72
N ASN A 232 4.07 23.48 19.21
CA ASN A 232 3.89 23.14 17.79
C ASN A 232 2.83 22.04 17.55
N ALA A 233 2.37 21.32 18.58
CA ALA A 233 1.49 20.17 18.43
C ALA A 233 0.19 20.48 17.68
N ALA A 234 -0.45 21.62 17.98
CA ALA A 234 -1.71 21.99 17.34
C ALA A 234 -1.55 22.26 15.83
N LEU A 235 -0.49 22.97 15.44
CA LEU A 235 -0.18 23.24 14.04
C LEU A 235 0.18 21.96 13.30
N THR A 236 1.07 21.14 13.87
CA THR A 236 1.50 19.87 13.26
C THR A 236 0.32 18.91 13.09
N LEU A 237 -0.61 18.86 14.07
CA LEU A 237 -1.82 18.05 13.98
C LEU A 237 -2.74 18.52 12.83
N MET A 238 -2.90 19.83 12.67
CA MET A 238 -3.68 20.41 11.59
C MET A 238 -3.07 20.06 10.23
N GLU A 239 -1.77 20.27 10.06
CA GLU A 239 -1.04 19.95 8.82
C GLU A 239 -1.13 18.46 8.47
N ALA A 240 -0.95 17.57 9.45
CA ALA A 240 -1.04 16.12 9.26
C ALA A 240 -2.46 15.69 8.82
N ARG A 241 -3.50 16.25 9.44
CA ARG A 241 -4.90 15.96 9.08
C ARG A 241 -5.27 16.50 7.70
N ASP A 242 -4.77 17.68 7.35
CA ASP A 242 -5.01 18.24 6.01
C ASP A 242 -4.30 17.41 4.93
N ALA A 243 -3.07 16.95 5.18
CA ALA A 243 -2.37 16.04 4.28
C ALA A 243 -3.11 14.70 4.11
N GLU A 244 -3.63 14.11 5.19
CA GLU A 244 -4.43 12.88 5.15
C GLU A 244 -5.74 13.08 4.35
N ARG A 245 -6.43 14.22 4.58
CA ARG A 245 -7.64 14.58 3.82
C ARG A 245 -7.36 14.73 2.33
N GLN A 246 -6.25 15.39 1.97
CA GLN A 246 -5.83 15.54 0.57
C GLN A 246 -5.51 14.19 -0.06
N ALA A 247 -4.78 13.32 0.63
CA ALA A 247 -4.47 11.97 0.17
C ALA A 247 -5.74 11.13 -0.04
N HIS A 248 -6.72 11.23 0.87
CA HIS A 248 -8.02 10.56 0.74
C HIS A 248 -8.79 11.06 -0.48
N ASN A 249 -8.86 12.39 -0.68
CA ASN A 249 -9.54 12.99 -1.82
C ASN A 249 -8.89 12.56 -3.16
N LEU A 250 -7.56 12.55 -3.22
CA LEU A 250 -6.82 12.10 -4.39
C LEU A 250 -7.10 10.62 -4.72
N LYS A 251 -7.12 9.75 -3.70
CA LYS A 251 -7.46 8.33 -3.86
C LYS A 251 -8.90 8.14 -4.38
N THR A 252 -9.84 8.92 -3.87
CA THR A 252 -11.24 8.90 -4.31
C THR A 252 -11.37 9.34 -5.76
N LEU A 253 -10.68 10.43 -6.13
CA LEU A 253 -10.64 10.93 -7.51
C LEU A 253 -10.04 9.90 -8.47
N HIS A 254 -8.92 9.28 -8.11
CA HIS A 254 -8.32 8.19 -8.91
C HIS A 254 -9.30 7.03 -9.13
N LYS A 255 -10.05 6.64 -8.07
CA LYS A 255 -11.06 5.58 -8.19
C LYS A 255 -12.17 5.97 -9.18
N GLN A 256 -12.67 7.22 -9.11
CA GLN A 256 -13.67 7.73 -10.03
C GLN A 256 -13.18 7.77 -11.47
N VAL A 257 -11.95 8.25 -11.71
CA VAL A 257 -11.34 8.28 -13.05
C VAL A 257 -11.19 6.87 -13.61
N ASN A 258 -10.70 5.92 -12.82
CA ASN A 258 -10.55 4.52 -13.27
C ASN A 258 -11.91 3.87 -13.59
N GLN A 259 -12.94 4.16 -12.83
CA GLN A 259 -14.30 3.69 -13.12
C GLN A 259 -14.83 4.31 -14.42
N TYR A 260 -14.66 5.61 -14.59
CA TYR A 260 -15.06 6.31 -15.83
C TYR A 260 -14.35 5.74 -17.07
N LEU A 261 -13.05 5.47 -16.97
CA LEU A 261 -12.28 4.84 -18.06
C LEU A 261 -12.78 3.43 -18.39
N SER A 262 -13.10 2.64 -17.36
CA SER A 262 -13.68 1.29 -17.51
C SER A 262 -15.03 1.35 -18.23
N ASP A 263 -15.91 2.25 -17.80
CA ASP A 263 -17.24 2.43 -18.39
C ASP A 263 -17.15 2.91 -19.85
N TYR A 264 -16.25 3.87 -20.12
CA TYR A 264 -15.97 4.34 -21.48
C TYR A 264 -15.47 3.21 -22.39
N ASN A 265 -14.52 2.40 -21.93
CA ASN A 265 -14.02 1.27 -22.71
C ASN A 265 -15.11 0.22 -22.97
N SER A 266 -15.97 -0.06 -22.00
CA SER A 266 -17.10 -0.98 -22.15
C SER A 266 -18.11 -0.46 -23.20
N GLN A 267 -18.45 0.83 -23.14
CA GLN A 267 -19.32 1.47 -24.14
C GLN A 267 -18.71 1.44 -25.54
N LYS A 268 -17.41 1.70 -25.67
CA LYS A 268 -16.68 1.64 -26.94
C LYS A 268 -16.72 0.23 -27.56
N VAL A 269 -16.48 -0.81 -26.75
CA VAL A 269 -16.56 -2.21 -27.21
C VAL A 269 -17.98 -2.56 -27.65
N MET A 270 -19.01 -2.15 -26.89
CA MET A 270 -20.41 -2.36 -27.25
C MET A 270 -20.78 -1.68 -28.57
N LEU A 271 -20.33 -0.43 -28.79
CA LEU A 271 -20.56 0.31 -30.02
C LEU A 271 -19.91 -0.38 -31.22
N ILE A 272 -18.67 -0.83 -31.11
CA ILE A 272 -17.97 -1.61 -32.14
C ILE A 272 -18.75 -2.89 -32.46
N GLY A 273 -19.23 -3.62 -31.45
CA GLY A 273 -20.04 -4.82 -31.62
C GLY A 273 -21.34 -4.53 -32.39
N LEU A 274 -22.03 -3.43 -32.07
CA LEU A 274 -23.24 -3.01 -32.74
C LEU A 274 -22.98 -2.67 -34.20
N CYS A 275 -21.90 -1.95 -34.53
CA CYS A 275 -21.51 -1.63 -35.89
C CYS A 275 -21.21 -2.90 -36.72
N LEU A 276 -20.50 -3.87 -36.14
CA LEU A 276 -20.24 -5.16 -36.79
C LEU A 276 -21.53 -5.95 -37.05
N PHE A 277 -22.43 -5.97 -36.08
CA PHE A 277 -23.74 -6.63 -36.22
C PHE A 277 -24.55 -6.00 -37.35
N LEU A 278 -24.59 -4.65 -37.46
CA LEU A 278 -25.28 -3.95 -38.53
C LEU A 278 -24.68 -4.28 -39.92
N LEU A 279 -23.35 -4.38 -40.03
CA LEU A 279 -22.68 -4.79 -41.26
C LEU A 279 -23.07 -6.21 -41.67
N VAL A 280 -23.17 -7.15 -40.74
CA VAL A 280 -23.62 -8.51 -41.04
C VAL A 280 -25.09 -8.53 -41.49
N CYS A 281 -25.96 -7.75 -40.86
CA CYS A 281 -27.36 -7.61 -41.27
C CYS A 281 -27.50 -7.04 -42.71
N LEU A 282 -26.71 -6.00 -43.04
CA LEU A 282 -26.68 -5.42 -44.39
C LEU A 282 -26.20 -6.42 -45.44
N ALA A 283 -25.15 -7.20 -45.12
CA ALA A 283 -24.65 -8.24 -46.03
C ALA A 283 -25.70 -9.34 -46.26
N ALA A 284 -26.38 -9.78 -45.20
CA ALA A 284 -27.49 -10.75 -45.31
C ALA A 284 -28.65 -10.21 -46.16
N ALA A 285 -29.06 -8.97 -45.93
CA ALA A 285 -30.09 -8.31 -46.74
C ALA A 285 -29.71 -8.22 -48.23
N ALA A 286 -28.46 -7.87 -48.52
CA ALA A 286 -27.93 -7.84 -49.91
C ALA A 286 -27.97 -9.23 -50.57
N LEU A 287 -27.61 -10.28 -49.86
CA LEU A 287 -27.68 -11.66 -50.37
C LEU A 287 -29.13 -12.11 -50.64
N ILE A 288 -30.06 -11.79 -49.74
CA ILE A 288 -31.48 -12.06 -49.92
C ILE A 288 -32.03 -11.33 -51.15
N PHE A 289 -31.70 -10.04 -51.29
CA PHE A 289 -32.11 -9.22 -52.42
C PHE A 289 -31.55 -9.76 -53.75
N ARG A 290 -30.28 -10.15 -53.77
CA ARG A 290 -29.66 -10.81 -54.94
C ARG A 290 -30.35 -12.12 -55.29
N GLY A 291 -30.70 -12.95 -54.29
CA GLY A 291 -31.48 -14.16 -54.51
C GLY A 291 -32.86 -13.89 -55.09
N TYR A 292 -33.52 -12.83 -54.62
CA TYR A 292 -34.82 -12.40 -55.16
C TYR A 292 -34.71 -12.00 -56.63
N LEU A 293 -33.70 -11.18 -57.02
CA LEU A 293 -33.46 -10.79 -58.39
C LEU A 293 -33.21 -11.99 -59.32
N ILE A 294 -32.42 -12.97 -58.87
CA ILE A 294 -32.15 -14.20 -59.61
C ILE A 294 -33.46 -14.99 -59.83
N LYS A 295 -34.33 -15.11 -58.80
CA LYS A 295 -35.62 -15.78 -58.86
C LYS A 295 -36.56 -15.09 -59.84
N VAL A 296 -36.64 -13.79 -59.86
CA VAL A 296 -37.46 -13.00 -60.82
C VAL A 296 -37.00 -13.30 -62.24
N LYS A 297 -35.69 -13.24 -62.54
CA LYS A 297 -35.12 -13.52 -63.84
C LYS A 297 -35.35 -14.93 -64.33
N LEU A 298 -35.28 -15.93 -63.41
CA LEU A 298 -35.55 -17.34 -63.67
C LEU A 298 -37.02 -17.54 -64.02
N ASN A 299 -37.96 -16.93 -63.29
CA ASN A 299 -39.37 -16.97 -63.59
C ASN A 299 -39.75 -16.39 -64.92
N GLU A 300 -39.12 -15.26 -65.35
CA GLU A 300 -39.29 -14.67 -66.66
C GLU A 300 -38.80 -15.62 -67.77
N THR A 301 -37.64 -16.25 -67.57
CA THR A 301 -37.12 -17.22 -68.55
C THR A 301 -38.00 -18.46 -68.62
N LEU A 302 -38.48 -18.96 -67.50
CA LEU A 302 -39.42 -20.10 -67.44
C LEU A 302 -40.74 -19.81 -68.12
N ALA A 303 -41.30 -18.59 -68.01
CA ALA A 303 -42.51 -18.15 -68.67
C ALA A 303 -42.32 -18.11 -70.15
N LYS A 304 -41.17 -17.60 -70.65
CA LYS A 304 -40.79 -17.60 -72.05
C LYS A 304 -40.69 -19.00 -72.67
N THR A 305 -39.97 -19.91 -71.96
CA THR A 305 -39.76 -21.27 -72.45
C THR A 305 -41.08 -22.06 -72.43
N ASN A 306 -41.95 -21.85 -71.43
CA ASN A 306 -43.28 -22.45 -71.40
C ASN A 306 -44.19 -21.93 -72.54
N GLY A 307 -44.02 -20.63 -72.87
CA GLY A 307 -44.71 -20.05 -74.04
C GLY A 307 -44.27 -20.70 -75.37
N GLU A 308 -42.95 -20.89 -75.54
CA GLU A 308 -42.37 -21.59 -76.72
C GLU A 308 -42.79 -23.05 -76.78
N LEU A 309 -42.78 -23.73 -75.66
CA LEU A 309 -43.24 -25.15 -75.57
C LEU A 309 -44.71 -25.27 -75.95
N LYS A 310 -45.54 -24.34 -75.51
CA LYS A 310 -46.97 -24.31 -75.86
C LYS A 310 -47.22 -24.08 -77.35
N ARG A 311 -46.42 -23.19 -78.01
CA ARG A 311 -46.43 -23.00 -79.45
C ARG A 311 -46.04 -24.26 -80.23
N LEU A 312 -44.87 -24.88 -79.82
CA LEU A 312 -44.39 -26.11 -80.41
C LEU A 312 -45.42 -27.26 -80.33
N ASN A 313 -46.09 -27.40 -79.16
CA ASN A 313 -47.13 -28.42 -78.96
C ASN A 313 -48.35 -28.21 -79.84
N VAL A 314 -48.76 -26.95 -80.10
CA VAL A 314 -49.83 -26.63 -81.04
C VAL A 314 -49.40 -26.98 -82.47
N GLU A 315 -48.19 -26.59 -82.89
CA GLU A 315 -47.62 -26.87 -84.25
C GLU A 315 -47.45 -28.39 -84.44
N LEU A 316 -47.04 -29.17 -83.40
CA LEU A 316 -46.96 -30.61 -83.46
C LEU A 316 -48.35 -31.26 -83.58
N GLY A 317 -49.35 -30.72 -82.89
CA GLY A 317 -50.75 -31.15 -82.99
C GLY A 317 -51.27 -30.96 -84.42
N GLU A 318 -51.01 -29.78 -85.04
CA GLU A 318 -51.45 -29.50 -86.46
C GLU A 318 -50.72 -30.43 -87.43
N LYS A 319 -49.42 -30.71 -87.27
CA LYS A 319 -48.69 -31.64 -88.16
C LYS A 319 -49.17 -33.11 -87.94
N ASN A 320 -49.52 -33.50 -86.75
CA ASN A 320 -50.08 -34.83 -86.53
C ASN A 320 -51.48 -35.05 -87.10
N GLU A 321 -52.32 -33.98 -87.17
CA GLU A 321 -53.60 -34.04 -87.85
C GLU A 321 -53.40 -34.06 -89.36
N GLU A 322 -52.40 -33.26 -89.90
CA GLU A 322 -52.03 -33.28 -91.32
C GLU A 322 -51.53 -34.68 -91.77
N LEU A 323 -50.64 -35.29 -90.94
CA LEU A 323 -50.18 -36.67 -91.16
C LEU A 323 -51.35 -37.72 -91.08
N LYS A 324 -52.34 -37.57 -90.19
CA LYS A 324 -53.53 -38.39 -90.22
C LYS A 324 -54.34 -38.28 -91.47
N ARG A 325 -54.56 -37.02 -91.97
CA ARG A 325 -55.27 -36.82 -93.22
C ARG A 325 -54.54 -37.42 -94.40
N LEU A 326 -53.21 -37.26 -94.51
CA LEU A 326 -52.38 -37.88 -95.53
C LEU A 326 -52.45 -39.44 -95.45
N ASN A 327 -52.48 -40.04 -94.29
CA ASN A 327 -52.64 -41.50 -94.15
C ASN A 327 -54.03 -42.03 -94.50
N GLU A 328 -55.08 -41.20 -94.32
CA GLU A 328 -56.46 -41.54 -94.73
C GLU A 328 -56.68 -41.39 -96.27
N GLU A 329 -55.82 -40.52 -96.96
CA GLU A 329 -55.84 -40.41 -98.43
C GLU A 329 -55.09 -41.50 -99.18
N VAL A 330 -54.23 -42.27 -98.47
CA VAL A 330 -53.37 -43.30 -99.09
C VAL A 330 -53.98 -44.77 -98.90
N LEU A 331 -55.02 -44.90 -98.10
CA LEU A 331 -55.82 -46.17 -97.98
C LEU A 331 -57.04 -46.09 -98.85
#